data_5150018cc43386dd118394f6b73a0e02
#
_entry.id   5150018cc43386dd118394f6b73a0e02
#
_cell.length_a   1.000
_cell.length_b   1.000
_cell.length_c   1.000
_cell.angle_alpha   90.00
_cell.angle_beta   90.00
_cell.angle_gamma   90.00
#
_symmetry.space_group_name_H-M   'P 1'
#
loop_
_entity.id
_entity.type
_entity.pdbx_description
1 polymer ?
#
loop_
_entity_poly.entity_id
_entity_poly.type
_entity_poly.pdbx_seq_one_letter_code
_entity_poly.pdbx_strand_id
1 'polypeptide(L)'
;MNHPFLIAHQQSPAHDRAWRIGLGVVFLWFLIGGIAHFAATRLEMRIVPPYIPWPHATVLLTGVFELLGAAGLLYRPTRRAAGVGLFALTLAVTPANVYMLQRADLFPIPYWLLVARLPLQIALLALIGWSAVRRGG
;
A
#
# COMPACT_ATOMS: atom_id res chain seq x y z
N MET A 1 -21.92 3.07 47.91
CA MET A 1 -21.39 2.05 46.98
C MET A 1 -20.75 2.74 45.79
N ASN A 2 -19.44 2.81 45.85
CA ASN A 2 -18.64 3.46 44.78
C ASN A 2 -18.48 2.47 43.63
N HIS A 3 -18.92 2.82 42.46
CA HIS A 3 -18.51 2.16 41.23
C HIS A 3 -17.30 2.90 40.66
N PRO A 4 -16.07 2.45 40.93
CA PRO A 4 -14.92 2.84 40.13
C PRO A 4 -14.85 1.89 38.94
N PHE A 5 -14.35 2.36 37.83
CA PHE A 5 -14.01 1.64 36.61
C PHE A 5 -15.00 1.70 35.43
N LEU A 6 -15.21 2.91 34.92
CA LEU A 6 -15.27 3.08 33.49
C LEU A 6 -14.21 4.14 33.10
N ILE A 7 -12.94 3.78 33.22
CA ILE A 7 -11.92 4.46 32.48
C ILE A 7 -12.12 3.99 31.04
N ALA A 8 -13.04 4.65 30.34
CA ALA A 8 -13.02 4.63 28.92
C ALA A 8 -11.61 5.08 28.51
N HIS A 9 -10.84 4.22 27.85
CA HIS A 9 -9.60 4.60 27.20
C HIS A 9 -9.97 5.67 26.17
N GLN A 10 -10.06 6.91 26.59
CA GLN A 10 -10.13 8.07 25.72
C GLN A 10 -8.78 8.14 25.01
N GLN A 11 -8.76 7.62 23.80
CA GLN A 11 -7.61 7.76 22.93
C GLN A 11 -7.35 9.25 22.76
N SER A 12 -6.10 9.68 22.96
CA SER A 12 -5.77 11.10 22.91
C SER A 12 -6.08 11.68 21.53
N PRO A 13 -6.55 12.93 21.43
CA PRO A 13 -6.85 13.58 20.13
C PRO A 13 -5.66 13.57 19.17
N ALA A 14 -4.44 13.60 19.68
CA ALA A 14 -3.21 13.51 18.89
C ALA A 14 -3.07 12.13 18.21
N HIS A 15 -3.48 11.07 18.90
CA HIS A 15 -3.42 9.71 18.37
C HIS A 15 -4.44 9.47 17.25
N ASP A 16 -5.61 10.08 17.36
CA ASP A 16 -6.63 10.03 16.31
C ASP A 16 -6.23 10.84 15.08
N ARG A 17 -5.55 11.96 15.27
CA ARG A 17 -4.99 12.75 14.15
C ARG A 17 -3.91 11.97 13.41
N ALA A 18 -2.96 11.38 14.12
CA ALA A 18 -1.90 10.57 13.52
C ALA A 18 -2.48 9.39 12.71
N TRP A 19 -3.49 8.72 13.25
CA TRP A 19 -4.17 7.63 12.56
C TRP A 19 -4.85 8.09 11.25
N ARG A 20 -5.57 9.22 11.28
CA ARG A 20 -6.21 9.78 10.08
C ARG A 20 -5.19 10.15 9.01
N ILE A 21 -4.07 10.74 9.41
CA ILE A 21 -2.96 11.06 8.50
C ILE A 21 -2.39 9.78 7.89
N GLY A 22 -2.10 8.76 8.70
CA GLY A 22 -1.60 7.48 8.22
C GLY A 22 -2.53 6.81 7.22
N LEU A 23 -3.83 6.77 7.53
CA LEU A 23 -4.84 6.23 6.61
C LEU A 23 -4.93 7.04 5.31
N GLY A 24 -4.86 8.38 5.40
CA GLY A 24 -4.84 9.27 4.25
C GLY A 24 -3.61 9.06 3.36
N VAL A 25 -2.44 8.85 3.95
CA VAL A 25 -1.20 8.54 3.22
C VAL A 25 -1.33 7.22 2.46
N VAL A 26 -1.85 6.17 3.12
CA VAL A 26 -2.09 4.86 2.46
C VAL A 26 -3.08 5.02 1.32
N PHE A 27 -4.19 5.72 1.55
CA PHE A 27 -5.20 5.99 0.52
C PHE A 27 -4.58 6.67 -0.71
N LEU A 28 -3.86 7.77 -0.50
CA LEU A 28 -3.26 8.54 -1.61
C LEU A 28 -2.19 7.73 -2.34
N TRP A 29 -1.39 6.95 -1.61
CA TRP A 29 -0.38 6.08 -2.22
C TRP A 29 -1.01 5.12 -3.24
N PHE A 30 -2.05 4.40 -2.84
CA PHE A 30 -2.70 3.42 -3.72
C PHE A 30 -3.61 4.05 -4.76
N LEU A 31 -4.20 5.22 -4.49
CA LEU A 31 -4.94 5.97 -5.49
C LEU A 31 -4.01 6.41 -6.63
N ILE A 32 -2.89 7.03 -6.29
CA ILE A 32 -1.91 7.51 -7.28
C ILE A 32 -1.26 6.32 -8.00
N GLY A 33 -0.84 5.29 -7.27
CA GLY A 33 -0.27 4.06 -7.83
C GLY A 33 -1.25 3.37 -8.79
N GLY A 34 -2.47 3.15 -8.35
CA GLY A 34 -3.51 2.53 -9.16
C GLY A 34 -3.81 3.29 -10.46
N ILE A 35 -3.87 4.63 -10.40
CA ILE A 35 -4.02 5.47 -11.60
C ILE A 35 -2.79 5.33 -12.51
N ALA A 36 -1.58 5.29 -11.96
CA ALA A 36 -0.34 5.16 -12.72
C ALA A 36 -0.29 3.85 -13.53
N HIS A 37 -0.84 2.75 -13.02
CA HIS A 37 -0.94 1.49 -13.75
C HIS A 37 -1.69 1.61 -15.08
N PHE A 38 -2.68 2.50 -15.15
CA PHE A 38 -3.43 2.77 -16.38
C PHE A 38 -2.79 3.88 -17.23
N ALA A 39 -2.29 4.93 -16.59
CA ALA A 39 -1.69 6.07 -17.30
C ALA A 39 -0.30 5.76 -17.87
N ALA A 40 0.46 4.88 -17.21
CA ALA A 40 1.84 4.55 -17.56
C ALA A 40 2.04 3.03 -17.77
N THR A 41 1.03 2.33 -18.24
CA THR A 41 1.01 0.86 -18.39
C THR A 41 2.27 0.31 -19.06
N ARG A 42 2.76 0.97 -20.12
CA ARG A 42 3.97 0.53 -20.85
C ARG A 42 5.24 0.61 -20.00
N LEU A 43 5.33 1.60 -19.12
CA LEU A 43 6.47 1.75 -18.20
C LEU A 43 6.36 0.70 -17.08
N GLU A 44 5.17 0.50 -16.55
CA GLU A 44 4.89 -0.49 -15.51
C GLU A 44 5.16 -1.93 -15.98
N MET A 45 4.89 -2.24 -17.24
CA MET A 45 5.20 -3.55 -17.82
C MET A 45 6.71 -3.88 -17.79
N ARG A 46 7.59 -2.88 -17.83
CA ARG A 46 9.05 -3.09 -17.80
C ARG A 46 9.54 -3.62 -16.46
N ILE A 47 8.83 -3.34 -15.38
CA ILE A 47 9.20 -3.79 -14.04
C ILE A 47 8.62 -5.16 -13.68
N VAL A 48 7.75 -5.71 -14.53
CA VAL A 48 7.25 -7.07 -14.35
C VAL A 48 8.37 -8.06 -14.66
N PRO A 49 8.74 -8.96 -13.72
CA PRO A 49 9.76 -9.96 -13.98
C PRO A 49 9.41 -10.86 -15.17
N PRO A 50 10.40 -11.29 -15.98
CA PRO A 50 10.15 -12.08 -17.21
C PRO A 50 9.46 -13.42 -16.98
N TYR A 51 9.55 -13.97 -15.77
CA TYR A 51 8.90 -15.24 -15.41
C TYR A 51 7.41 -15.08 -15.10
N ILE A 52 6.90 -13.85 -15.01
CA ILE A 52 5.47 -13.59 -14.81
C ILE A 52 4.81 -13.50 -16.20
N PRO A 53 3.84 -14.38 -16.49
CA PRO A 53 3.13 -14.34 -17.76
C PRO A 53 2.17 -13.15 -17.82
N TRP A 54 1.85 -12.74 -19.05
CA TRP A 54 0.88 -11.66 -19.33
C TRP A 54 1.15 -10.35 -18.59
N PRO A 55 2.31 -9.69 -18.81
CA PRO A 55 2.68 -8.50 -18.06
C PRO A 55 1.64 -7.37 -18.19
N HIS A 56 1.01 -7.22 -19.33
CA HIS A 56 -0.06 -6.23 -19.53
C HIS A 56 -1.26 -6.49 -18.61
N ALA A 57 -1.76 -7.72 -18.58
CA ALA A 57 -2.86 -8.09 -17.70
C ALA A 57 -2.48 -7.96 -16.21
N THR A 58 -1.26 -8.35 -15.85
CA THR A 58 -0.72 -8.21 -14.49
C THR A 58 -0.74 -6.77 -14.03
N VAL A 59 -0.23 -5.85 -14.85
CA VAL A 59 -0.21 -4.41 -14.54
C VAL A 59 -1.62 -3.86 -14.36
N LEU A 60 -2.53 -4.15 -15.27
CA LEU A 60 -3.92 -3.65 -15.18
C LEU A 60 -4.67 -4.23 -13.99
N LEU A 61 -4.53 -5.53 -13.71
CA LEU A 61 -5.16 -6.16 -12.54
C LEU A 61 -4.64 -5.58 -11.23
N THR A 62 -3.33 -5.35 -11.13
CA THR A 62 -2.74 -4.69 -9.96
C THR A 62 -3.33 -3.30 -9.77
N GLY A 63 -3.43 -2.52 -10.83
CA GLY A 63 -4.07 -1.20 -10.79
C GLY A 63 -5.52 -1.24 -10.33
N VAL A 64 -6.31 -2.20 -10.82
CA VAL A 64 -7.70 -2.39 -10.37
C VAL A 64 -7.75 -2.69 -8.88
N PHE A 65 -6.91 -3.62 -8.38
CA PHE A 65 -6.88 -3.97 -6.96
C PHE A 65 -6.42 -2.80 -6.09
N GLU A 66 -5.46 -2.00 -6.55
CA GLU A 66 -5.04 -0.79 -5.84
C GLU A 66 -6.17 0.21 -5.71
N LEU A 67 -6.89 0.49 -6.79
CA LEU A 67 -8.03 1.42 -6.78
C LEU A 67 -9.19 0.91 -5.93
N LEU A 68 -9.52 -0.38 -6.02
CA LEU A 68 -10.55 -0.99 -5.17
C LEU A 68 -10.15 -0.95 -3.70
N GLY A 69 -8.89 -1.24 -3.40
CA GLY A 69 -8.34 -1.16 -2.05
C GLY A 69 -8.40 0.28 -1.51
N ALA A 70 -7.97 1.25 -2.29
CA ALA A 70 -8.06 2.67 -1.93
C ALA A 70 -9.50 3.09 -1.64
N ALA A 71 -10.44 2.75 -2.51
CA ALA A 71 -11.87 3.02 -2.31
C ALA A 71 -12.40 2.34 -1.03
N GLY A 72 -12.02 1.09 -0.80
CA GLY A 72 -12.41 0.31 0.39
C GLY A 72 -11.91 0.90 1.70
N LEU A 73 -10.80 1.65 1.70
CA LEU A 73 -10.30 2.35 2.89
C LEU A 73 -11.21 3.49 3.35
N LEU A 74 -11.98 4.08 2.45
CA LEU A 74 -12.86 5.22 2.75
C LEU A 74 -14.11 4.78 3.50
N TYR A 75 -14.57 3.55 3.28
CA TYR A 75 -15.79 3.03 3.87
C TYR A 75 -15.47 2.13 5.08
N ARG A 76 -15.92 2.53 6.28
CA ARG A 76 -15.56 1.85 7.54
C ARG A 76 -15.75 0.34 7.53
N PRO A 77 -16.90 -0.22 7.08
CA PRO A 77 -17.11 -1.66 7.09
C PRO A 77 -16.13 -2.46 6.23
N THR A 78 -15.61 -1.88 5.14
CA THR A 78 -14.67 -2.55 4.23
C THR A 78 -13.21 -2.22 4.50
N ARG A 79 -12.92 -1.24 5.35
CA ARG A 79 -11.58 -0.70 5.60
C ARG A 79 -10.57 -1.76 5.97
N ARG A 80 -10.93 -2.64 6.92
CA ARG A 80 -10.03 -3.71 7.37
C ARG A 80 -9.75 -4.71 6.25
N ALA A 81 -10.78 -5.14 5.53
CA ALA A 81 -10.63 -6.05 4.39
C ALA A 81 -9.79 -5.42 3.28
N ALA A 82 -10.03 -4.14 2.96
CA ALA A 82 -9.21 -3.38 2.01
C ALA A 82 -7.75 -3.29 2.47
N GLY A 83 -7.52 -3.02 3.76
CA GLY A 83 -6.18 -2.99 4.35
C GLY A 83 -5.45 -4.32 4.22
N VAL A 84 -6.11 -5.43 4.53
CA VAL A 84 -5.55 -6.79 4.35
C VAL A 84 -5.23 -7.06 2.88
N GLY A 85 -6.14 -6.70 1.97
CA GLY A 85 -5.93 -6.85 0.53
C GLY A 85 -4.75 -6.03 0.01
N LEU A 86 -4.65 -4.77 0.40
CA LEU A 86 -3.53 -3.89 0.03
C LEU A 86 -2.20 -4.35 0.64
N PHE A 87 -2.22 -4.87 1.86
CA PHE A 87 -1.04 -5.47 2.49
C PHE A 87 -0.54 -6.68 1.69
N ALA A 88 -1.44 -7.61 1.35
CA ALA A 88 -1.12 -8.77 0.53
C ALA A 88 -0.63 -8.38 -0.87
N LEU A 89 -1.25 -7.37 -1.49
CA LEU A 89 -0.85 -6.85 -2.80
C LEU A 89 0.56 -6.24 -2.73
N THR A 90 0.86 -5.47 -1.69
CA THR A 90 2.21 -4.89 -1.48
C THR A 90 3.27 -5.98 -1.33
N LEU A 91 2.96 -7.08 -0.66
CA LEU A 91 3.84 -8.25 -0.63
C LEU A 91 3.99 -8.89 -2.01
N ALA A 92 2.90 -9.01 -2.76
CA ALA A 92 2.89 -9.65 -4.08
C ALA A 92 3.72 -8.88 -5.13
N VAL A 93 3.88 -7.56 -4.98
CA VAL A 93 4.72 -6.75 -5.89
C VAL A 93 6.20 -6.72 -5.49
N THR A 94 6.59 -7.36 -4.39
CA THR A 94 8.00 -7.46 -3.96
C THR A 94 8.92 -8.01 -5.06
N PRO A 95 8.55 -9.06 -5.82
CA PRO A 95 9.38 -9.55 -6.93
C PRO A 95 9.71 -8.48 -7.96
N ALA A 96 8.77 -7.56 -8.27
CA ALA A 96 9.02 -6.46 -9.19
C ALA A 96 10.06 -5.49 -8.64
N ASN A 97 9.98 -5.12 -7.36
CA ASN A 97 10.96 -4.26 -6.70
C ASN A 97 12.36 -4.90 -6.66
N VAL A 98 12.43 -6.20 -6.40
CA VAL A 98 13.71 -6.95 -6.41
C VAL A 98 14.26 -7.04 -7.83
N TYR A 99 13.42 -7.31 -8.82
CA TYR A 99 13.82 -7.35 -10.23
C TYR A 99 14.41 -6.02 -10.70
N MET A 100 13.77 -4.89 -10.38
CA MET A 100 14.30 -3.57 -10.70
C MET A 100 15.69 -3.34 -10.11
N LEU A 101 15.93 -3.78 -8.89
CA LEU A 101 17.22 -3.66 -8.22
C LEU A 101 18.28 -4.56 -8.87
N GLN A 102 17.92 -5.79 -9.20
CA GLN A 102 18.81 -6.75 -9.87
C GLN A 102 19.18 -6.33 -11.30
N ARG A 103 18.28 -5.63 -11.97
CA ARG A 103 18.43 -5.17 -13.34
C ARG A 103 18.40 -3.65 -13.44
N ALA A 104 19.11 -3.00 -12.53
CA ALA A 104 19.20 -1.54 -12.47
C ALA A 104 19.72 -0.91 -13.77
N ASP A 105 20.50 -1.66 -14.53
CA ASP A 105 21.00 -1.32 -15.86
C ASP A 105 19.90 -1.05 -16.90
N LEU A 106 18.71 -1.62 -16.71
CA LEU A 106 17.58 -1.45 -17.64
C LEU A 106 16.71 -0.23 -17.35
N PHE A 107 16.94 0.45 -16.23
CA PHE A 107 16.08 1.54 -15.77
C PHE A 107 16.84 2.85 -15.69
N PRO A 108 16.33 3.94 -16.30
CA PRO A 108 16.93 5.28 -16.20
C PRO A 108 16.61 5.94 -14.85
N ILE A 109 16.81 5.20 -13.76
CA ILE A 109 16.51 5.61 -12.39
C ILE A 109 17.80 5.49 -11.57
N PRO A 110 18.19 6.48 -10.77
CA PRO A 110 19.35 6.39 -9.90
C PRO A 110 19.29 5.16 -8.99
N TYR A 111 20.39 4.43 -8.89
CA TYR A 111 20.48 3.17 -8.12
C TYR A 111 20.00 3.32 -6.66
N TRP A 112 20.33 4.46 -6.02
CA TRP A 112 19.90 4.70 -4.64
C TRP A 112 18.37 4.77 -4.49
N LEU A 113 17.64 5.23 -5.52
CA LEU A 113 16.16 5.20 -5.51
C LEU A 113 15.62 3.78 -5.58
N LEU A 114 16.26 2.92 -6.37
CA LEU A 114 15.89 1.50 -6.46
C LEU A 114 16.10 0.78 -5.12
N VAL A 115 17.22 1.07 -4.45
CA VAL A 115 17.51 0.55 -3.10
C VAL A 115 16.50 1.10 -2.09
N ALA A 116 16.17 2.39 -2.13
CA ALA A 116 15.25 3.03 -1.20
C ALA A 116 13.82 2.48 -1.29
N ARG A 117 13.42 1.89 -2.43
CA ARG A 117 12.09 1.27 -2.60
C ARG A 117 11.83 0.13 -1.61
N LEU A 118 12.85 -0.63 -1.23
CA LEU A 118 12.70 -1.77 -0.31
C LEU A 118 12.36 -1.32 1.12
N PRO A 119 13.13 -0.44 1.77
CA PRO A 119 12.74 0.07 3.09
C PRO A 119 11.44 0.87 3.05
N LEU A 120 11.16 1.59 1.95
CA LEU A 120 9.90 2.29 1.77
C LEU A 120 8.71 1.31 1.72
N GLN A 121 8.86 0.18 1.07
CA GLN A 121 7.85 -0.89 1.05
C GLN A 121 7.60 -1.44 2.46
N ILE A 122 8.64 -1.66 3.26
CA ILE A 122 8.51 -2.11 4.65
C ILE A 122 7.74 -1.06 5.47
N ALA A 123 8.08 0.21 5.33
CA ALA A 123 7.38 1.30 6.00
C ALA A 123 5.89 1.37 5.59
N LEU A 124 5.60 1.17 4.30
CA LEU A 124 4.23 1.13 3.79
C LEU A 124 3.45 -0.06 4.37
N LEU A 125 4.04 -1.25 4.42
CA LEU A 125 3.44 -2.43 5.05
C LEU A 125 3.11 -2.18 6.53
N ALA A 126 4.05 -1.58 7.27
CA ALA A 126 3.82 -1.23 8.67
C ALA A 126 2.69 -0.21 8.83
N LEU A 127 2.62 0.79 7.93
CA LEU A 127 1.58 1.82 7.96
C LEU A 127 0.20 1.24 7.62
N ILE A 128 0.10 0.37 6.63
CA ILE A 128 -1.15 -0.34 6.27
C ILE A 128 -1.61 -1.19 7.46
N GLY A 129 -0.71 -2.00 8.01
CA GLY A 129 -1.00 -2.87 9.15
C GLY A 129 -1.51 -2.09 10.35
N TRP A 130 -0.88 -0.97 10.67
CA TRP A 130 -1.30 -0.13 11.79
C TRP A 130 -2.60 0.63 11.53
N SER A 131 -2.73 1.31 10.38
CA SER A 131 -3.84 2.25 10.14
C SER A 131 -5.13 1.58 9.66
N ALA A 132 -5.02 0.60 8.77
CA ALA A 132 -6.16 -0.02 8.13
C ALA A 132 -6.53 -1.39 8.73
N VAL A 133 -5.55 -2.21 9.11
CA VAL A 133 -5.81 -3.57 9.60
C VAL A 133 -6.11 -3.58 11.09
N ARG A 134 -5.26 -2.96 11.92
CA ARG A 134 -5.41 -2.98 13.38
C ARG A 134 -6.49 -2.02 13.90
N ARG A 135 -6.64 -0.87 13.28
CA ARG A 135 -7.56 0.19 13.68
C ARG A 135 -8.74 0.40 12.74
N GLY A 136 -8.77 -0.31 11.63
CA GLY A 136 -9.81 -0.17 10.60
C GLY A 136 -11.15 -0.82 10.95
N GLY A 137 -11.18 -1.58 12.05
CA GLY A 137 -12.38 -2.26 12.52
C GLY A 137 -13.18 -1.46 13.54
#